data_5f7124d0eb80705642ceed889a11bb60
#
_entry.id   5f7124d0eb80705642ceed889a11bb60
#
_cell.length_a   1.000
_cell.length_b   1.000
_cell.length_c   1.000
_cell.angle_alpha   90.00
_cell.angle_beta   90.00
_cell.angle_gamma   90.00
#
_symmetry.space_group_name_H-M   'P 1'
#
loop_
_entity.id
_entity.type
_entity.pdbx_description
1 polymer ?
#
loop_
_entity_poly.entity_id
_entity_poly.type
_entity_poly.pdbx_seq_one_letter_code
_entity_poly.pdbx_strand_id
1 'polypeptide(L)'
;MTTTSTLVATPEDMHAFGQRLGATLRSGDLLVLTGPLGAGKTTLTRGIGEGLQVRGPVTSPTFVLARTHPSLVDGPPLVHVDAYRLASAVELDDLDIDFARSVVVVEWGAGMLDGITDTWLDVTIARPEGASAGELDADETVEERTVMLTGHGARWAELPAVVS
;
A
#
# COMPACT_ATOMS: atom_id res chain seq x y z
N MET A 1 -1.18 12.09 15.08
CA MET A 1 -1.75 11.41 13.90
C MET A 1 -2.10 12.46 12.85
N THR A 2 -1.56 12.33 11.67
CA THR A 2 -1.73 13.30 10.58
C THR A 2 -2.46 12.64 9.42
N THR A 3 -3.47 13.31 8.87
CA THR A 3 -4.30 12.74 7.81
C THR A 3 -4.41 13.71 6.64
N THR A 4 -4.31 13.18 5.41
CA THR A 4 -4.62 13.92 4.18
C THR A 4 -5.39 13.02 3.23
N SER A 5 -6.14 13.62 2.31
CA SER A 5 -6.87 12.86 1.30
C SER A 5 -6.67 13.47 -0.07
N THR A 6 -6.71 12.62 -1.10
CA THR A 6 -6.50 12.99 -2.49
C THR A 6 -7.52 12.26 -3.35
N LEU A 7 -8.09 12.93 -4.32
CA LEU A 7 -8.95 12.31 -5.32
C LEU A 7 -8.11 11.75 -6.45
N VAL A 8 -8.40 10.52 -6.84
CA VAL A 8 -7.72 9.82 -7.91
C VAL A 8 -8.78 9.41 -8.94
N ALA A 9 -8.75 10.06 -10.10
CA ALA A 9 -9.83 9.94 -11.07
C ALA A 9 -9.77 8.68 -11.92
N THR A 10 -8.57 8.16 -12.20
CA THR A 10 -8.39 7.03 -13.12
C THR A 10 -7.39 6.02 -12.55
N PRO A 11 -7.36 4.77 -13.09
CA PRO A 11 -6.30 3.82 -12.72
C PRO A 11 -4.89 4.34 -13.03
N GLU A 12 -4.74 5.09 -14.11
CA GLU A 12 -3.45 5.70 -14.45
C GLU A 12 -3.04 6.73 -13.40
N ASP A 13 -4.00 7.50 -12.88
CA ASP A 13 -3.75 8.44 -11.79
C ASP A 13 -3.39 7.72 -10.50
N MET A 14 -4.02 6.58 -10.22
CA MET A 14 -3.70 5.75 -9.06
C MET A 14 -2.26 5.24 -9.15
N HIS A 15 -1.86 4.78 -10.32
CA HIS A 15 -0.50 4.31 -10.59
C HIS A 15 0.50 5.45 -10.39
N ALA A 16 0.22 6.61 -10.96
CA ALA A 16 1.09 7.79 -10.83
C ALA A 16 1.19 8.27 -9.37
N PHE A 17 0.09 8.20 -8.63
CA PHE A 17 0.09 8.49 -7.20
C PHE A 17 1.03 7.54 -6.46
N GLY A 18 0.96 6.24 -6.80
CA GLY A 18 1.85 5.23 -6.23
C GLY A 18 3.32 5.52 -6.54
N GLN A 19 3.63 5.92 -7.76
CA GLN A 19 5.00 6.28 -8.14
C GLN A 19 5.52 7.45 -7.30
N ARG A 20 4.72 8.48 -7.12
CA ARG A 20 5.12 9.63 -6.30
C ARG A 20 5.31 9.23 -4.83
N LEU A 21 4.40 8.44 -4.30
CA LEU A 21 4.52 7.95 -2.93
C LEU A 21 5.76 7.09 -2.76
N GLY A 22 5.98 6.15 -3.68
CA GLY A 22 7.14 5.26 -3.65
C GLY A 22 8.46 6.00 -3.65
N ALA A 23 8.55 7.10 -4.40
CA ALA A 23 9.76 7.90 -4.48
C ALA A 23 10.11 8.57 -3.13
N THR A 24 9.17 8.68 -2.21
CA THR A 24 9.39 9.28 -0.88
C THR A 24 9.72 8.26 0.20
N LEU A 25 9.55 6.98 -0.10
CA LEU A 25 9.72 5.91 0.90
C LEU A 25 11.19 5.56 1.10
N ARG A 26 11.48 5.05 2.30
CA ARG A 26 12.83 4.66 2.68
C ARG A 26 12.79 3.41 3.54
N SER A 27 13.96 2.81 3.76
CA SER A 27 14.09 1.61 4.61
C SER A 27 13.42 1.82 5.95
N GLY A 28 12.64 0.83 6.38
CA GLY A 28 11.90 0.88 7.64
C GLY A 28 10.48 1.39 7.50
N ASP A 29 10.08 1.89 6.33
CA ASP A 29 8.72 2.37 6.13
C ASP A 29 7.74 1.19 5.98
N LEU A 30 6.63 1.30 6.67
CA LEU A 30 5.57 0.30 6.68
C LEU A 30 4.26 0.96 6.30
N LEU A 31 3.62 0.44 5.25
CA LEU A 31 2.34 0.91 4.76
C LEU A 31 1.28 -0.17 4.93
N VAL A 32 0.10 0.23 5.39
CA VAL A 32 -1.06 -0.66 5.46
C VAL A 32 -2.08 -0.18 4.45
N LEU A 33 -2.38 -1.00 3.45
CA LEU A 33 -3.37 -0.69 2.42
C LEU A 33 -4.71 -1.29 2.79
N THR A 34 -5.72 -0.45 2.82
CA THR A 34 -7.08 -0.86 3.12
C THR A 34 -8.01 -0.34 2.02
N GLY A 35 -8.92 -1.18 1.59
CA GLY A 35 -9.91 -0.80 0.60
C GLY A 35 -10.67 -2.03 0.12
N PRO A 36 -11.88 -1.84 -0.44
CA PRO A 36 -12.66 -2.96 -0.94
C PRO A 36 -11.96 -3.62 -2.13
N LEU A 37 -12.40 -4.82 -2.46
CA LEU A 37 -11.92 -5.53 -3.64
C LEU A 37 -12.15 -4.65 -4.88
N GLY A 38 -11.15 -4.55 -5.73
CA GLY A 38 -11.23 -3.70 -6.92
C GLY A 38 -11.01 -2.21 -6.68
N ALA A 39 -10.59 -1.82 -5.47
CA ALA A 39 -10.37 -0.41 -5.16
C ALA A 39 -9.12 0.18 -5.81
N GLY A 40 -8.17 -0.67 -6.24
CA GLY A 40 -6.92 -0.21 -6.85
C GLY A 40 -5.69 -0.44 -5.99
N LYS A 41 -5.77 -1.30 -4.97
CA LYS A 41 -4.63 -1.59 -4.09
C LYS A 41 -3.42 -2.14 -4.86
N THR A 42 -3.67 -3.06 -5.79
CA THR A 42 -2.59 -3.64 -6.61
C THR A 42 -2.01 -2.60 -7.56
N THR A 43 -2.84 -1.77 -8.17
CA THR A 43 -2.40 -0.68 -9.04
C THR A 43 -1.52 0.31 -8.29
N LEU A 44 -1.95 0.68 -7.09
CA LEU A 44 -1.18 1.58 -6.23
C LEU A 44 0.16 0.95 -5.83
N THR A 45 0.15 -0.32 -5.42
CA THR A 45 1.38 -1.02 -5.01
C THR A 45 2.36 -1.16 -6.18
N ARG A 46 1.85 -1.40 -7.38
CA ARG A 46 2.69 -1.44 -8.58
C ARG A 46 3.38 -0.10 -8.79
N GLY A 47 2.64 1.00 -8.65
CA GLY A 47 3.21 2.34 -8.72
C GLY A 47 4.27 2.58 -7.65
N ILE A 48 4.00 2.17 -6.42
CA ILE A 48 4.96 2.28 -5.32
C ILE A 48 6.27 1.54 -5.68
N GLY A 49 6.16 0.34 -6.21
CA GLY A 49 7.32 -0.44 -6.63
C GLY A 49 8.14 0.27 -7.70
N GLU A 50 7.48 0.88 -8.66
CA GLU A 50 8.18 1.63 -9.71
C GLU A 50 8.84 2.89 -9.15
N GLY A 51 8.18 3.60 -8.23
CA GLY A 51 8.76 4.77 -7.56
C GLY A 51 9.96 4.41 -6.70
N LEU A 52 9.97 3.22 -6.10
CA LEU A 52 11.10 2.68 -5.34
C LEU A 52 12.19 2.12 -6.25
N GLN A 53 11.90 1.90 -7.52
CA GLN A 53 12.82 1.29 -8.49
C GLN A 53 13.21 -0.13 -8.09
N VAL A 54 12.20 -0.94 -7.78
CA VAL A 54 12.41 -2.36 -7.51
C VAL A 54 12.17 -3.19 -8.77
N ARG A 55 12.66 -4.44 -8.76
CA ARG A 55 12.45 -5.36 -9.87
C ARG A 55 10.95 -5.67 -9.99
N GLY A 56 10.37 -5.39 -11.14
CA GLY A 56 8.98 -5.66 -11.44
C GLY A 56 8.78 -6.84 -12.35
N PRO A 57 7.55 -7.13 -12.70
CA PRO A 57 6.35 -6.40 -12.26
C PRO A 57 5.94 -6.76 -10.82
N VAL A 58 5.40 -5.78 -10.11
CA VAL A 58 4.81 -6.02 -8.80
C VAL A 58 3.39 -6.54 -9.01
N THR A 59 3.15 -7.76 -8.56
CA THR A 59 1.85 -8.42 -8.69
C THR A 59 1.34 -8.81 -7.31
N SER A 60 0.02 -9.03 -7.21
CA SER A 60 -0.57 -9.46 -5.95
C SER A 60 0.01 -10.81 -5.51
N PRO A 61 0.36 -10.99 -4.22
CA PRO A 61 0.87 -12.26 -3.71
C PRO A 61 -0.27 -13.27 -3.47
N THR A 62 -1.00 -13.65 -4.53
CA THR A 62 -2.24 -14.41 -4.45
C THR A 62 -2.08 -15.77 -3.79
N PHE A 63 -0.97 -16.45 -4.05
CA PHE A 63 -0.74 -17.81 -3.54
C PHE A 63 0.37 -17.88 -2.49
N VAL A 64 1.08 -16.78 -2.27
CA VAL A 64 2.09 -16.66 -1.23
C VAL A 64 1.70 -15.51 -0.33
N LEU A 65 2.03 -15.59 0.96
CA LEU A 65 1.66 -14.57 1.92
C LEU A 65 2.49 -13.31 1.77
N ALA A 66 3.72 -13.44 1.30
CA ALA A 66 4.62 -12.31 1.09
C ALA A 66 5.48 -12.52 -0.15
N ARG A 67 5.79 -11.43 -0.84
CA ARG A 67 6.66 -11.44 -2.00
C ARG A 67 7.64 -10.29 -1.90
N THR A 68 8.93 -10.60 -2.07
CA THR A 68 10.00 -9.60 -2.02
C THR A 68 10.44 -9.21 -3.42
N HIS A 69 10.49 -7.90 -3.68
CA HIS A 69 10.98 -7.33 -4.93
C HIS A 69 12.28 -6.59 -4.64
N PRO A 70 13.43 -7.11 -5.10
CA PRO A 70 14.72 -6.48 -4.79
C PRO A 70 14.89 -5.15 -5.52
N SER A 71 15.66 -4.25 -4.91
CA SER A 71 15.96 -2.96 -5.53
C SER A 71 16.87 -3.12 -6.75
N LEU A 72 16.63 -2.28 -7.76
CA LEU A 72 17.50 -2.18 -8.94
C LEU A 72 18.57 -1.10 -8.77
N VAL A 73 18.51 -0.33 -7.67
CA VAL A 73 19.36 0.87 -7.49
C VAL A 73 20.05 0.91 -6.12
N ASP A 74 20.29 -0.24 -5.51
CA ASP A 74 20.88 -0.36 -4.16
C ASP A 74 20.06 0.30 -3.05
N GLY A 75 18.78 0.45 -3.28
CA GLY A 75 17.82 0.95 -2.28
C GLY A 75 17.16 -0.16 -1.50
N PRO A 76 16.13 0.14 -0.72
CA PRO A 76 15.41 -0.88 0.02
C PRO A 76 14.59 -1.77 -0.93
N PRO A 77 14.49 -3.07 -0.64
CA PRO A 77 13.55 -3.92 -1.36
C PRO A 77 12.11 -3.59 -0.94
N LEU A 78 11.15 -3.93 -1.79
CA LEU A 78 9.74 -3.87 -1.47
C LEU A 78 9.26 -5.26 -1.05
N VAL A 79 8.67 -5.37 0.14
CA VAL A 79 8.02 -6.60 0.59
C VAL A 79 6.52 -6.36 0.54
N HIS A 80 5.83 -7.09 -0.33
CA HIS A 80 4.39 -6.99 -0.49
C HIS A 80 3.74 -8.18 0.21
N VAL A 81 2.91 -7.88 1.21
CA VAL A 81 2.28 -8.89 2.07
C VAL A 81 0.77 -8.85 1.88
N ASP A 82 0.16 -10.02 1.72
CA ASP A 82 -1.29 -10.17 1.76
C ASP A 82 -1.67 -10.76 3.11
N ALA A 83 -2.17 -9.94 4.00
CA ALA A 83 -2.56 -10.34 5.35
C ALA A 83 -3.99 -10.89 5.42
N TYR A 84 -4.70 -10.97 4.31
CA TYR A 84 -6.09 -11.46 4.28
C TYR A 84 -6.22 -12.86 4.89
N ARG A 85 -5.21 -13.70 4.69
CA ARG A 85 -5.21 -15.08 5.19
C ARG A 85 -4.59 -15.21 6.57
N LEU A 86 -4.05 -14.13 7.12
CA LEU A 86 -3.43 -14.15 8.44
C LEU A 86 -4.51 -13.92 9.52
N ALA A 87 -4.44 -14.70 10.57
CA ALA A 87 -5.40 -14.61 11.67
C ALA A 87 -4.98 -13.61 12.74
N SER A 88 -3.68 -13.28 12.81
CA SER A 88 -3.17 -12.43 13.89
C SER A 88 -1.83 -11.77 13.53
N ALA A 89 -1.46 -10.78 14.35
CA ALA A 89 -0.18 -10.12 14.25
C ALA A 89 1.00 -11.09 14.45
N VAL A 90 0.82 -12.14 15.23
CA VAL A 90 1.86 -13.17 15.45
C VAL A 90 2.20 -13.88 14.14
N GLU A 91 1.21 -14.20 13.32
CA GLU A 91 1.44 -14.82 12.02
C GLU A 91 2.18 -13.90 11.06
N LEU A 92 1.88 -12.60 11.11
CA LEU A 92 2.61 -11.61 10.32
C LEU A 92 4.08 -11.56 10.75
N ASP A 93 4.33 -11.58 12.05
CA ASP A 93 5.69 -11.59 12.59
C ASP A 93 6.45 -12.86 12.20
N ASP A 94 5.74 -13.99 12.11
CA ASP A 94 6.31 -15.29 11.73
C ASP A 94 6.76 -15.36 10.27
N LEU A 95 6.42 -14.37 9.45
CA LEU A 95 6.87 -14.33 8.05
C LEU A 95 8.34 -13.92 7.90
N ASP A 96 9.01 -13.59 8.99
CA ASP A 96 10.44 -13.29 9.03
C ASP A 96 10.81 -12.10 8.11
N ILE A 97 9.96 -11.09 8.08
CA ILE A 97 10.17 -9.91 7.26
C ILE A 97 11.18 -8.99 7.93
N ASP A 98 12.17 -8.52 7.18
CA ASP A 98 13.14 -7.55 7.66
C ASP A 98 12.56 -6.14 7.56
N PHE A 99 11.74 -5.77 8.54
CA PHE A 99 11.06 -4.48 8.55
C PHE A 99 12.02 -3.28 8.55
N ALA A 100 13.18 -3.43 9.17
CA ALA A 100 14.13 -2.32 9.31
C ALA A 100 14.83 -1.96 8.01
N ARG A 101 14.99 -2.94 7.11
CA ARG A 101 15.73 -2.77 5.86
C ARG A 101 14.86 -2.70 4.62
N SER A 102 13.57 -2.91 4.78
CA SER A 102 12.63 -3.01 3.66
C SER A 102 11.61 -1.90 3.71
N VAL A 103 10.99 -1.65 2.57
CA VAL A 103 9.69 -0.98 2.53
C VAL A 103 8.65 -2.09 2.48
N VAL A 104 7.75 -2.12 3.45
CA VAL A 104 6.76 -3.19 3.57
C VAL A 104 5.37 -2.61 3.29
N VAL A 105 4.65 -3.24 2.38
CA VAL A 105 3.25 -2.90 2.06
C VAL A 105 2.39 -4.09 2.42
N VAL A 106 1.47 -3.91 3.35
CA VAL A 106 0.58 -4.96 3.84
C VAL A 106 -0.85 -4.66 3.41
N GLU A 107 -1.43 -5.53 2.59
CA GLU A 107 -2.85 -5.47 2.23
C GLU A 107 -3.66 -6.23 3.27
N TRP A 108 -4.82 -5.70 3.63
CA TRP A 108 -5.72 -6.29 4.61
C TRP A 108 -5.11 -6.38 6.01
N GLY A 109 -4.16 -5.49 6.30
CA GLY A 109 -3.40 -5.54 7.55
C GLY A 109 -3.95 -4.68 8.68
N ALA A 110 -5.11 -4.07 8.52
CA ALA A 110 -5.69 -3.22 9.55
C ALA A 110 -5.85 -4.00 10.87
N GLY A 111 -5.27 -3.48 11.94
CA GLY A 111 -5.26 -4.15 13.23
C GLY A 111 -4.17 -5.18 13.42
N MET A 112 -3.41 -5.53 12.37
CA MET A 112 -2.35 -6.53 12.45
C MET A 112 -1.05 -6.01 13.04
N LEU A 113 -0.92 -4.69 13.19
CA LEU A 113 0.34 -4.09 13.62
C LEU A 113 0.47 -3.92 15.12
N ASP A 114 -0.58 -4.23 15.87
CA ASP A 114 -0.56 -4.13 17.33
C ASP A 114 0.58 -4.98 17.89
N GLY A 115 1.49 -4.34 18.62
CA GLY A 115 2.64 -5.04 19.19
C GLY A 115 3.82 -5.23 18.24
N ILE A 116 3.67 -4.95 16.95
CA ILE A 116 4.76 -5.03 15.97
C ILE A 116 5.48 -3.70 15.84
N THR A 117 4.71 -2.63 15.65
CA THR A 117 5.28 -1.28 15.51
C THR A 117 4.25 -0.25 15.97
N ASP A 118 4.75 0.94 16.33
CA ASP A 118 3.92 2.11 16.61
C ASP A 118 4.07 3.17 15.50
N THR A 119 4.76 2.84 14.42
CA THR A 119 5.05 3.77 13.31
C THR A 119 4.66 3.12 11.99
N TRP A 120 3.63 3.64 11.35
CA TRP A 120 3.21 3.16 10.02
C TRP A 120 2.36 4.21 9.31
N LEU A 121 2.15 4.02 8.02
CA LEU A 121 1.25 4.85 7.22
C LEU A 121 0.05 4.02 6.79
N ASP A 122 -1.14 4.43 7.21
CA ASP A 122 -2.39 3.86 6.69
C ASP A 122 -2.70 4.51 5.35
N VAL A 123 -2.96 3.68 4.34
CA VAL A 123 -3.41 4.12 3.03
C VAL A 123 -4.78 3.49 2.78
N THR A 124 -5.82 4.29 2.87
CA THR A 124 -7.20 3.82 2.69
C THR A 124 -7.71 4.30 1.35
N ILE A 125 -8.22 3.38 0.54
CA ILE A 125 -8.80 3.69 -0.76
C ILE A 125 -10.31 3.49 -0.65
N ALA A 126 -11.07 4.53 -0.89
CA ALA A 126 -12.53 4.49 -0.85
C ALA A 126 -13.10 4.68 -2.25
N ARG A 127 -14.08 3.86 -2.60
CA ARG A 127 -14.85 4.03 -3.83
C ARG A 127 -16.02 4.95 -3.56
N PRO A 128 -16.55 5.66 -4.60
CA PRO A 128 -17.71 6.53 -4.40
C PRO A 128 -18.90 5.78 -3.82
N GLU A 129 -19.65 6.45 -2.98
CA GLU A 129 -20.92 5.94 -2.48
C GLU A 129 -21.88 5.74 -3.65
N GLY A 130 -22.61 4.64 -3.64
CA GLY A 130 -23.53 4.30 -4.72
C GLY A 130 -22.87 3.55 -5.86
N ALA A 131 -21.56 3.32 -5.81
CA ALA A 131 -20.94 2.36 -6.73
C ALA A 131 -21.52 1.00 -6.42
N SER A 132 -22.32 0.49 -7.35
CA SER A 132 -23.05 -0.74 -7.14
C SER A 132 -22.11 -1.92 -7.13
N ALA A 133 -22.12 -2.68 -6.07
CA ALA A 133 -21.33 -3.91 -5.97
C ALA A 133 -21.76 -4.96 -6.99
N GLY A 134 -22.92 -4.76 -7.63
CA GLY A 134 -23.42 -5.65 -8.66
C GLY A 134 -23.01 -5.29 -10.07
N GLU A 135 -22.33 -4.19 -10.27
CA GLU A 135 -21.84 -3.83 -11.58
C GLU A 135 -20.53 -4.54 -11.84
N LEU A 136 -20.62 -5.52 -12.70
CA LEU A 136 -19.54 -6.48 -12.96
C LEU A 136 -18.39 -5.90 -13.76
N ASP A 137 -18.56 -4.73 -14.33
CA ASP A 137 -17.54 -4.09 -15.16
C ASP A 137 -16.73 -3.08 -14.38
N ALA A 138 -16.51 -3.37 -13.11
CA ALA A 138 -15.74 -2.49 -12.23
C ALA A 138 -14.33 -2.22 -12.75
N ASP A 139 -13.77 -3.15 -13.52
CA ASP A 139 -12.44 -2.99 -14.12
C ASP A 139 -12.45 -2.01 -15.29
N GLU A 140 -13.59 -1.84 -15.93
CA GLU A 140 -13.73 -0.94 -17.07
C GLU A 140 -14.32 0.40 -16.68
N THR A 141 -14.91 0.48 -15.49
CA THR A 141 -15.53 1.70 -15.01
C THR A 141 -14.47 2.64 -14.45
N VAL A 142 -14.29 3.78 -15.09
CA VAL A 142 -13.45 4.83 -14.57
C VAL A 142 -14.22 5.52 -13.45
N GLU A 143 -13.92 5.16 -12.22
CA GLU A 143 -14.52 5.73 -11.04
C GLU A 143 -13.48 6.54 -10.27
N GLU A 144 -13.87 7.72 -9.87
CA GLU A 144 -13.05 8.52 -8.97
C GLU A 144 -12.96 7.82 -7.61
N ARG A 145 -11.75 7.71 -7.08
CA ARG A 145 -11.52 7.14 -5.77
C ARG A 145 -10.88 8.18 -4.86
N THR A 146 -11.11 8.04 -3.57
CA THR A 146 -10.44 8.86 -2.56
C THR A 146 -9.36 8.03 -1.89
N VAL A 147 -8.13 8.52 -1.91
CA VAL A 147 -7.02 7.92 -1.20
C VAL A 147 -6.74 8.75 0.04
N MET A 148 -6.86 8.15 1.20
CA MET A 148 -6.60 8.81 2.47
C MET A 148 -5.31 8.27 3.07
N LEU A 149 -4.38 9.16 3.40
CA LEU A 149 -3.14 8.83 4.08
C LEU A 149 -3.25 9.25 5.53
N THR A 150 -3.02 8.33 6.45
CA THR A 150 -3.01 8.63 7.89
C THR A 150 -1.70 8.14 8.47
N GLY A 151 -0.88 9.08 8.94
CA GLY A 151 0.42 8.78 9.51
C GLY A 151 0.34 8.52 11.00
N HIS A 152 1.01 7.46 11.44
CA HIS A 152 1.15 7.08 12.84
C HIS A 152 2.63 7.06 13.20
N GLY A 153 3.00 7.76 14.27
CA GLY A 153 4.38 7.79 14.74
C GLY A 153 5.21 8.93 14.16
N ALA A 154 6.42 9.07 14.67
CA ALA A 154 7.28 10.22 14.37
C ALA A 154 7.68 10.31 12.90
N ARG A 155 7.91 9.16 12.24
CA ARG A 155 8.27 9.11 10.82
C ARG A 155 7.23 9.80 9.94
N TRP A 156 5.96 9.71 10.32
CA TRP A 156 4.83 10.20 9.54
C TRP A 156 4.17 11.43 10.15
N ALA A 157 4.90 12.15 11.02
CA ALA A 157 4.41 13.42 11.57
C ALA A 157 4.14 14.43 10.45
N GLU A 158 4.94 14.36 9.38
CA GLU A 158 4.67 15.09 8.15
C GLU A 158 4.44 14.06 7.05
N LEU A 159 3.31 14.19 6.34
CA LEU A 159 2.97 13.28 5.26
C LEU A 159 3.69 13.69 3.98
N PRO A 160 4.04 12.69 3.11
CA PRO A 160 4.69 12.99 1.84
C PRO A 160 3.80 13.87 0.97
N ALA A 161 4.42 14.80 0.26
CA ALA A 161 3.73 15.67 -0.69
C ALA A 161 3.53 14.91 -2.00
N VAL A 162 2.51 14.05 -2.04
CA VAL A 162 2.17 13.24 -3.22
C VAL A 162 0.96 13.77 -3.97
N VAL A 163 0.47 14.91 -3.56
CA VAL A 163 -0.65 15.58 -4.21
C VAL A 163 -0.14 16.25 -5.48
N SER A 164 -0.80 15.99 -6.58
CA SER A 164 -0.48 16.62 -7.86
C SER A 164 -0.86 18.08 -7.89
#